data_e31ba6f30b4087fc181474f1beaca0de
#
_entry.id   e31ba6f30b4087fc181474f1beaca0de
#
_cell.length_a   1.000
_cell.length_b   1.000
_cell.length_c   1.000
_cell.angle_alpha   90.00
_cell.angle_beta   90.00
_cell.angle_gamma   90.00
#
_symmetry.space_group_name_H-M   'P 1'
#
loop_
_entity.id
_entity.type
_entity.pdbx_description
1 polymer ?
#
loop_
_entity_poly.entity_id
_entity_poly.type
_entity_poly.pdbx_seq_one_letter_code
_entity_poly.pdbx_strand_id
1 'polypeptide(L)'
;MPNKRSVEGEYRVSGSVLDELGLDRQGALELKLKASLHQNILQLIKRRHYSARDLERILRIQQPRVSELTRGKLSTLSVARLLLYADLLGAKAEVKLKQIRASAAA
;
A
#
# COMPACT_ATOMS: atom_id res chain seq x y z
N MET A 1 -7.33 -7.10 24.63
CA MET A 1 -7.17 -6.71 23.77
C MET A 1 -7.27 -6.61 23.17
N PRO A 2 -7.35 -6.91 23.73
CA PRO A 2 -7.27 -6.67 22.91
C PRO A 2 -7.24 -6.52 22.34
N ASN A 3 -7.07 -6.64 22.57
CA ASN A 3 -6.91 -6.41 21.70
C ASN A 3 -6.82 -6.44 21.12
N LYS A 4 -6.74 -6.73 21.29
CA LYS A 4 -6.54 -6.54 20.54
C LYS A 4 -6.58 -6.64 19.73
N ARG A 5 -6.63 -6.93 19.80
CA ARG A 5 -6.61 -6.81 18.89
C ARG A 5 -6.49 -7.03 18.05
N SER A 6 -6.58 -7.44 18.12
CA SER A 6 -6.34 -7.50 17.21
C SER A 6 -6.37 -7.57 16.43
N VAL A 7 -6.19 -7.83 16.48
CA VAL A 7 -5.88 -7.85 15.70
C VAL A 7 -5.81 -8.16 15.15
N GLU A 8 -5.62 -8.56 15.13
CA GLU A 8 -5.16 -8.71 14.62
C GLU A 8 -4.66 -9.01 14.28
N GLY A 9 -4.38 -9.58 14.42
CA GLY A 9 -3.61 -9.75 14.14
C GLY A 9 -3.07 -9.84 14.34
N GLU A 10 -2.71 -10.22 14.42
CA GLU A 10 -1.99 -10.04 14.52
C GLU A 10 -1.13 -9.69 14.58
N TYR A 11 -0.96 -9.97 14.15
CA TYR A 11 -0.01 -9.50 14.59
C TYR A 11 -0.24 -8.31 15.24
N ARG A 12 0.34 -8.08 16.13
CA ARG A 12 0.09 -7.04 16.70
C ARG A 12 1.31 -6.39 17.04
N VAL A 13 1.64 -5.35 16.42
CA VAL A 13 2.79 -4.61 16.74
C VAL A 13 2.37 -3.58 17.71
N SER A 14 3.06 -3.43 18.80
CA SER A 14 2.63 -2.50 19.79
C SER A 14 3.07 -1.12 19.39
N GLY A 15 2.48 -0.14 19.96
CA GLY A 15 2.86 1.23 19.68
C GLY A 15 4.30 1.52 20.08
N SER A 16 4.79 0.92 21.14
CA SER A 16 6.13 1.18 21.55
C SER A 16 7.14 0.65 20.54
N VAL A 17 6.83 -0.46 19.90
CA VAL A 17 7.73 -0.98 18.88
C VAL A 17 7.75 -0.06 17.68
N LEU A 18 6.58 0.46 17.31
CA LEU A 18 6.50 1.39 16.19
C LEU A 18 7.27 2.65 16.51
N ASP A 19 7.21 3.12 17.75
CA ASP A 19 7.93 4.31 18.14
C ASP A 19 9.43 4.06 18.07
N GLU A 20 9.87 2.89 18.46
CA GLU A 20 11.28 2.57 18.42
C GLU A 20 11.79 2.55 17.00
N LEU A 21 10.96 2.19 16.06
CA LEU A 21 11.34 2.18 14.66
C LEU A 21 11.16 3.54 14.01
N GLY A 22 10.70 4.54 14.76
CA GLY A 22 10.49 5.86 14.20
C GLY A 22 9.20 5.97 13.42
N LEU A 23 8.28 5.04 13.62
CA LEU A 23 7.00 5.08 12.94
C LEU A 23 5.92 5.43 13.92
N ASP A 24 5.11 6.42 13.63
CA ASP A 24 3.96 6.70 14.44
C ASP A 24 2.78 5.94 13.88
N ARG A 25 1.64 6.10 14.51
CA ARG A 25 0.45 5.38 14.08
C ARG A 25 0.03 5.73 12.67
N GLN A 26 0.09 7.01 12.35
CA GLN A 26 -0.29 7.47 11.03
C GLN A 26 0.66 6.90 9.98
N GLY A 27 1.96 6.92 10.26
CA GLY A 27 2.94 6.38 9.34
C GLY A 27 2.77 4.89 9.13
N ALA A 28 2.44 4.16 10.20
CA ALA A 28 2.23 2.73 10.08
C ALA A 28 1.01 2.41 9.23
N LEU A 29 -0.07 3.19 9.40
CA LEU A 29 -1.27 2.98 8.61
C LEU A 29 -1.03 3.34 7.14
N GLU A 30 -0.26 4.39 6.92
CA GLU A 30 0.05 4.80 5.56
C GLU A 30 0.90 3.75 4.86
N LEU A 31 1.87 3.17 5.55
CA LEU A 31 2.70 2.14 4.98
C LEU A 31 1.88 0.91 4.63
N LYS A 32 0.93 0.56 5.49
CA LYS A 32 0.07 -0.57 5.24
C LYS A 32 -0.78 -0.34 3.99
N LEU A 33 -1.31 0.85 3.83
CA LEU A 33 -2.10 1.19 2.65
C LEU A 33 -1.23 1.17 1.40
N LYS A 34 -0.01 1.70 1.48
CA LYS A 34 0.89 1.67 0.34
C LYS A 34 1.19 0.23 -0.07
N ALA A 35 1.43 -0.63 0.89
CA ALA A 35 1.74 -2.03 0.59
C ALA A 35 0.58 -2.70 -0.13
N SER A 36 -0.64 -2.43 0.31
CA SER A 36 -1.81 -3.01 -0.30
C SER A 36 -2.02 -2.50 -1.72
N LEU A 37 -1.89 -1.19 -1.93
CA LEU A 37 -2.02 -0.62 -3.26
C LEU A 37 -0.93 -1.15 -4.20
N HIS A 38 0.29 -1.22 -3.70
CA HIS A 38 1.40 -1.71 -4.50
C HIS A 38 1.19 -3.14 -4.93
N GLN A 39 0.73 -3.98 -4.01
CA GLN A 39 0.46 -5.37 -4.32
C GLN A 39 -0.56 -5.51 -5.44
N ASN A 40 -1.65 -4.73 -5.34
CA ASN A 40 -2.70 -4.79 -6.34
C ASN A 40 -2.21 -4.29 -7.71
N ILE A 41 -1.36 -3.27 -7.69
CA ILE A 41 -0.79 -2.76 -8.93
C ILE A 41 0.11 -3.81 -9.57
N LEU A 42 0.93 -4.50 -8.76
CA LEU A 42 1.79 -5.55 -9.31
C LEU A 42 0.97 -6.68 -9.90
N GLN A 43 -0.13 -7.04 -9.26
CA GLN A 43 -0.99 -8.08 -9.80
C GLN A 43 -1.60 -7.67 -11.13
N LEU A 44 -1.98 -6.39 -11.24
CA LEU A 44 -2.54 -5.90 -12.49
C LEU A 44 -1.49 -5.92 -13.60
N ILE A 45 -0.28 -5.48 -13.29
CA ILE A 45 0.82 -5.49 -14.25
C ILE A 45 1.06 -6.92 -14.75
N LYS A 46 1.08 -7.87 -13.82
CA LYS A 46 1.34 -9.23 -14.17
C LYS A 46 0.20 -9.81 -15.00
N ARG A 47 -1.03 -9.53 -14.62
CA ARG A 47 -2.18 -10.07 -15.31
C ARG A 47 -2.27 -9.55 -16.74
N ARG A 48 -1.88 -8.31 -16.97
CA ARG A 48 -1.95 -7.71 -18.29
C ARG A 48 -0.66 -7.82 -19.06
N HIS A 49 0.35 -8.46 -18.45
CA HIS A 49 1.64 -8.68 -19.12
C HIS A 49 2.31 -7.40 -19.59
N TYR A 50 2.22 -6.36 -18.78
CA TYR A 50 2.88 -5.10 -19.13
C TYR A 50 4.39 -5.26 -18.99
N SER A 51 5.14 -4.82 -19.98
CA SER A 51 6.59 -4.83 -19.90
C SER A 51 7.06 -3.53 -19.25
N ALA A 52 8.34 -3.45 -18.93
CA ALA A 52 8.90 -2.22 -18.38
C ALA A 52 8.70 -1.05 -19.33
N ARG A 53 8.83 -1.30 -20.64
CA ARG A 53 8.61 -0.24 -21.60
C ARG A 53 7.16 0.19 -21.64
N ASP A 54 6.24 -0.76 -21.50
CA ASP A 54 4.82 -0.42 -21.44
C ASP A 54 4.57 0.50 -20.27
N LEU A 55 5.18 0.21 -19.12
CA LEU A 55 4.99 1.01 -17.93
C LEU A 55 5.58 2.40 -18.08
N GLU A 56 6.73 2.52 -18.73
CA GLU A 56 7.30 3.84 -18.99
C GLU A 56 6.33 4.67 -19.81
N ARG A 57 5.74 4.05 -20.82
CA ARG A 57 4.85 4.77 -21.72
C ARG A 57 3.52 5.11 -21.06
N ILE A 58 2.92 4.13 -20.41
CA ILE A 58 1.59 4.32 -19.82
C ILE A 58 1.66 5.26 -18.63
N LEU A 59 2.65 5.07 -17.77
CA LEU A 59 2.77 5.87 -16.56
C LEU A 59 3.53 7.17 -16.79
N ARG A 60 4.17 7.30 -17.97
CA ARG A 60 4.94 8.49 -18.31
C ARG A 60 6.05 8.76 -17.30
N ILE A 61 6.77 7.71 -16.96
CA ILE A 61 7.88 7.79 -16.04
C ILE A 61 9.08 7.14 -16.67
N GLN A 62 10.25 7.41 -16.13
CA GLN A 62 11.47 6.87 -16.67
C GLN A 62 11.80 5.55 -15.99
N GLN A 63 12.70 4.81 -16.58
CA GLN A 63 13.05 3.48 -16.13
C GLN A 63 13.40 3.39 -14.66
N PRO A 64 14.15 4.32 -14.07
CA PRO A 64 14.43 4.22 -12.64
C PRO A 64 13.16 4.22 -11.78
N ARG A 65 12.14 4.97 -12.21
CA ARG A 65 10.88 4.99 -11.47
C ARG A 65 10.10 3.69 -11.68
N VAL A 66 10.17 3.12 -12.87
CA VAL A 66 9.56 1.82 -13.12
C VAL A 66 10.22 0.78 -12.20
N SER A 67 11.53 0.85 -12.07
CA SER A 67 12.26 -0.07 -11.22
C SER A 67 11.84 0.08 -9.75
N GLU A 68 11.68 1.31 -9.28
CA GLU A 68 11.22 1.56 -7.92
C GLU A 68 9.85 0.95 -7.69
N LEU A 69 8.97 1.11 -8.66
CA LEU A 69 7.62 0.58 -8.55
C LEU A 69 7.64 -0.95 -8.52
N THR A 70 8.33 -1.57 -9.44
CA THR A 70 8.32 -3.03 -9.53
C THR A 70 9.07 -3.70 -8.39
N ARG A 71 10.07 -3.02 -7.82
CA ARG A 71 10.78 -3.57 -6.69
C ARG A 71 10.10 -3.29 -5.37
N GLY A 72 9.11 -2.44 -5.36
CA GLY A 72 8.38 -2.18 -4.13
C GLY A 72 9.09 -1.27 -3.16
N LYS A 73 9.80 -0.26 -3.67
CA LYS A 73 10.43 0.69 -2.78
C LYS A 73 9.37 1.64 -2.27
N LEU A 74 8.63 1.21 -1.27
CA LEU A 74 7.50 1.98 -0.76
C LEU A 74 7.91 3.31 -0.14
N SER A 75 9.14 3.40 0.33
CA SER A 75 9.61 4.65 0.94
C SER A 75 9.68 5.78 -0.07
N THR A 76 9.82 5.47 -1.35
CA THR A 76 9.91 6.51 -2.39
C THR A 76 8.60 6.71 -3.12
N LEU A 77 7.57 5.97 -2.75
CA LEU A 77 6.28 6.06 -3.40
C LEU A 77 5.27 6.62 -2.41
N SER A 78 4.46 7.57 -2.87
CA SER A 78 3.40 8.09 -2.02
C SER A 78 2.10 7.39 -2.34
N VAL A 79 1.15 7.47 -1.44
CA VAL A 79 -0.18 6.92 -1.69
C VAL A 79 -0.79 7.59 -2.92
N ALA A 80 -0.63 8.90 -3.02
CA ALA A 80 -1.19 9.63 -4.17
C ALA A 80 -0.58 9.16 -5.48
N ARG A 81 0.72 8.88 -5.48
CA ARG A 81 1.38 8.42 -6.69
C ARG A 81 0.90 7.03 -7.06
N LEU A 82 0.72 6.16 -6.07
CA LEU A 82 0.22 4.82 -6.36
C LEU A 82 -1.21 4.85 -6.89
N LEU A 83 -2.04 5.75 -6.36
CA LEU A 83 -3.40 5.88 -6.87
C LEU A 83 -3.39 6.38 -8.32
N LEU A 84 -2.49 7.30 -8.64
CA LEU A 84 -2.37 7.79 -10.00
C LEU A 84 -1.92 6.67 -10.95
N TYR A 85 -0.95 5.89 -10.53
CA TYR A 85 -0.48 4.77 -11.36
C TYR A 85 -1.61 3.77 -11.60
N ALA A 86 -2.39 3.46 -10.58
CA ALA A 86 -3.51 2.54 -10.73
C ALA A 86 -4.50 3.08 -11.76
N ASP A 87 -4.80 4.37 -11.67
CA ASP A 87 -5.73 4.99 -12.60
C ASP A 87 -5.20 4.94 -14.03
N LEU A 88 -3.92 5.26 -14.22
CA LEU A 88 -3.33 5.23 -15.56
C LEU A 88 -3.27 3.83 -16.14
N LEU A 89 -3.18 2.82 -15.29
CA LEU A 89 -3.18 1.45 -15.75
C LEU A 89 -4.59 0.91 -15.98
N GLY A 90 -5.59 1.73 -15.80
CA GLY A 90 -6.96 1.35 -16.10
C GLY A 90 -7.69 0.71 -14.94
N ALA A 91 -7.16 0.81 -13.74
CA ALA A 91 -7.82 0.26 -12.57
C ALA A 91 -8.40 1.39 -11.76
N LYS A 92 -9.47 1.10 -11.03
CA LYS A 92 -10.07 2.10 -10.17
C LYS A 92 -9.75 1.72 -8.75
N ALA A 93 -9.10 2.62 -8.04
CA ALA A 93 -8.74 2.35 -6.66
C ALA A 93 -9.83 2.89 -5.75
N GLU A 94 -10.25 2.08 -4.80
CA GLU A 94 -11.24 2.49 -3.81
C GLU A 94 -10.72 2.14 -2.44
N VAL A 95 -10.96 3.03 -1.49
CA VAL A 95 -10.58 2.77 -0.12
C VAL A 95 -11.87 2.51 0.65
N LYS A 96 -11.98 1.33 1.23
CA LYS A 96 -13.18 0.97 1.96
C LYS A 96 -12.86 0.90 3.44
N LEU A 97 -13.77 1.43 4.24
CA LEU A 97 -13.59 1.38 5.67
C LEU A 97 -14.37 0.21 6.23
N LYS A 98 -13.73 -0.55 7.10
CA LYS A 98 -14.39 -1.64 7.75
C LYS A 98 -14.70 -1.24 9.16
N GLN A 99 -15.89 -1.57 9.61
CA GLN A 99 -16.26 -1.32 10.96
C GLN A 99 -15.71 -2.42 11.84
N ILE A 100 -15.11 -2.04 12.94
CA ILE A 100 -14.57 -3.03 13.86
C ILE A 100 -15.65 -3.45 14.82
N ARG A 101 -16.04 -4.75 14.77
CA ARG A 101 -17.12 -5.21 15.56
C ARG A 101 -16.90 -5.06 16.99
N ALA A 102 -15.89 -5.39 17.45
CA ALA A 102 -15.74 -5.43 18.83
C ALA A 102 -15.89 -4.16 19.43
N SER A 103 -15.45 -3.29 18.85
CA SER A 103 -15.60 -2.19 19.47
C SER A 103 -16.83 -1.74 19.45
N ALA A 104 -17.33 -2.17 18.63
CA ALA A 104 -18.51 -1.79 18.50
C ALA A 104 -19.01 -1.78 19.68
N ALA A 105 -18.78 -2.44 20.16
CA ALA A 105 -19.43 -2.55 21.12
C ALA A 105 -19.24 -1.76 21.90
N ALA A 106 -18.81 -1.54 21.87
CA ALA A 106 -18.74 -0.89 22.80
C ALA A 106 -19.27 -0.21 22.74
#